data_e60fabdefd8a0587ce3882c64256eb03
#
_entry.id   e60fabdefd8a0587ce3882c64256eb03
#
_cell.length_a   1.000
_cell.length_b   1.000
_cell.length_c   1.000
_cell.angle_alpha   90.00
_cell.angle_beta   90.00
_cell.angle_gamma   90.00
#
_symmetry.space_group_name_H-M   'P 1'
#
loop_
_entity.id
_entity.type
_entity.pdbx_description
1 polymer ?
#
loop_
_entity_poly.entity_id
_entity_poly.type
_entity_poly.pdbx_seq_one_letter_code
_entity_poly.pdbx_strand_id
1 'polypeptide(L)'
;MAYWIPVGAMNAAINIENLTKRFPRTSGYRDLLPFRLREWVEAVKNVSLEIRDGEFFGMLGPNGAGKTTLIKMLCCLVLPNSGTARVFGHDVARDAQSVKETVGLISAEERSFYWRLTGRENLRFYASLYHLPQKQASARINKLLELVGLADDGDTRFQNYSTGMRQKLAIARGLLSEPRLLFVDEPTRSLDPVSAQTVRIFLKDKIAAEGKTVVLATHNLNEAEQLCDRLAIMDRGHLKAVGTVSELRTIFQTQEECVLEVGNYSESILNQLRAIDGVLDCNLTETHDGLVKLKMVISNRAAVLPHIMKVTVNSGADIMDCQLDPLPLEEIFLHALHTDTGKENG
;
A
#
# COMPACT_ATOMS: atom_id res chain seq x y z
N MET A 1 -8.86 -4.68 -18.24
CA MET A 1 -9.77 -5.33 -17.26
C MET A 1 -8.97 -5.53 -15.99
N ALA A 2 -9.42 -5.00 -14.84
CA ALA A 2 -8.74 -5.27 -13.57
C ALA A 2 -8.87 -6.76 -13.23
N TYR A 3 -7.78 -7.40 -12.88
CA TYR A 3 -7.78 -8.77 -12.39
C TYR A 3 -8.32 -8.77 -10.95
N TRP A 4 -9.61 -9.06 -10.80
CA TRP A 4 -10.29 -9.10 -9.51
C TRP A 4 -10.90 -10.47 -9.28
N ILE A 5 -10.64 -11.07 -8.12
CA ILE A 5 -11.27 -12.29 -7.64
C ILE A 5 -12.28 -11.91 -6.56
N PRO A 6 -13.61 -12.06 -6.77
CA PRO A 6 -14.59 -11.71 -5.74
C PRO A 6 -14.48 -12.65 -4.54
N VAL A 7 -14.39 -12.06 -3.36
CA VAL A 7 -14.49 -12.76 -2.08
C VAL A 7 -15.93 -12.68 -1.59
N GLY A 8 -16.49 -13.80 -1.16
CA GLY A 8 -17.91 -13.89 -0.75
C GLY A 8 -18.26 -12.90 0.36
N ALA A 9 -19.40 -12.27 0.21
CA ALA A 9 -19.91 -11.07 0.90
C ALA A 9 -20.09 -11.16 2.44
N MET A 10 -19.62 -12.19 3.15
CA MET A 10 -19.97 -12.40 4.57
C MET A 10 -19.11 -11.64 5.58
N ASN A 11 -17.93 -11.09 5.24
CA ASN A 11 -17.03 -10.40 6.19
C ASN A 11 -16.30 -9.19 5.58
N ALA A 12 -16.92 -8.43 4.69
CA ALA A 12 -16.32 -7.23 4.11
C ALA A 12 -16.38 -6.05 5.09
N ALA A 13 -15.23 -5.47 5.45
CA ALA A 13 -15.16 -4.17 6.13
C ALA A 13 -15.48 -3.03 5.15
N ILE A 14 -15.03 -3.16 3.90
CA ILE A 14 -15.29 -2.19 2.84
C ILE A 14 -15.75 -2.91 1.58
N ASN A 15 -16.84 -2.41 0.97
CA ASN A 15 -17.28 -2.80 -0.36
C ASN A 15 -17.46 -1.56 -1.23
N ILE A 16 -16.81 -1.55 -2.40
CA ILE A 16 -16.84 -0.45 -3.37
C ILE A 16 -17.28 -1.00 -4.71
N GLU A 17 -18.27 -0.36 -5.33
CA GLU A 17 -18.81 -0.74 -6.63
C GLU A 17 -18.84 0.46 -7.58
N ASN A 18 -18.03 0.40 -8.64
CA ASN A 18 -17.96 1.39 -9.73
C ASN A 18 -17.81 2.85 -9.25
N LEU A 19 -17.07 3.06 -8.17
CA LEU A 19 -16.92 4.36 -7.52
C LEU A 19 -16.14 5.33 -8.39
N THR A 20 -16.69 6.53 -8.60
CA THR A 20 -16.06 7.58 -9.42
C THR A 20 -16.09 8.92 -8.70
N LYS A 21 -14.98 9.67 -8.80
CA LYS A 21 -14.86 11.04 -8.31
C LYS A 21 -14.19 11.95 -9.30
N ARG A 22 -14.85 13.07 -9.58
CA ARG A 22 -14.37 14.15 -10.44
C ARG A 22 -14.26 15.44 -9.65
N PHE A 23 -13.22 16.22 -9.94
CA PHE A 23 -13.04 17.57 -9.42
C PHE A 23 -12.94 18.56 -10.58
N PRO A 24 -13.48 19.78 -10.46
CA PRO A 24 -13.25 20.81 -11.45
C PRO A 24 -11.76 21.19 -11.44
N ARG A 25 -11.16 21.29 -12.61
CA ARG A 25 -9.79 21.77 -12.75
C ARG A 25 -9.78 23.29 -12.54
N THR A 26 -9.18 23.73 -11.43
CA THR A 26 -9.05 25.15 -11.14
C THR A 26 -7.85 25.73 -11.91
N SER A 27 -8.06 26.68 -12.79
CA SER A 27 -7.02 27.36 -13.59
C SER A 27 -6.74 28.80 -13.13
N GLY A 28 -6.97 29.12 -11.85
CA GLY A 28 -6.73 30.44 -11.25
C GLY A 28 -7.75 31.49 -11.67
N TYR A 29 -7.32 32.77 -11.82
CA TYR A 29 -8.21 33.92 -12.15
C TYR A 29 -9.03 33.75 -13.43
N ARG A 30 -8.67 32.82 -14.32
CA ARG A 30 -9.41 32.52 -15.56
C ARG A 30 -10.74 31.80 -15.33
N ASP A 31 -10.96 31.22 -14.15
CA ASP A 31 -12.21 30.52 -13.78
C ASP A 31 -13.35 31.49 -13.44
N LEU A 32 -13.07 32.79 -13.31
CA LEU A 32 -14.06 33.85 -13.07
C LEU A 32 -14.84 34.24 -14.33
N LEU A 33 -14.48 33.73 -15.50
CA LEU A 33 -15.20 34.02 -16.75
C LEU A 33 -16.44 33.14 -16.89
N PRO A 34 -17.66 33.71 -17.08
CA PRO A 34 -18.93 32.96 -16.97
C PRO A 34 -19.25 31.98 -18.10
N PHE A 35 -18.44 31.93 -19.17
CA PHE A 35 -18.71 31.14 -20.38
C PHE A 35 -17.69 30.03 -20.68
N ARG A 36 -16.82 29.66 -19.73
CA ARG A 36 -15.83 28.64 -19.99
C ARG A 36 -16.32 27.26 -19.58
N LEU A 37 -16.19 26.26 -20.46
CA LEU A 37 -16.37 24.85 -20.14
C LEU A 37 -15.35 24.47 -19.07
N ARG A 38 -15.82 24.08 -17.87
CA ARG A 38 -14.96 23.60 -16.80
C ARG A 38 -14.37 22.24 -17.20
N GLU A 39 -13.07 22.18 -17.30
CA GLU A 39 -12.38 20.90 -17.42
C GLU A 39 -12.51 20.14 -16.08
N TRP A 40 -12.77 18.84 -16.17
CA TRP A 40 -12.89 17.97 -15.01
C TRP A 40 -11.70 17.02 -14.96
N VAL A 41 -11.14 16.84 -13.77
CA VAL A 41 -10.12 15.83 -13.50
C VAL A 41 -10.79 14.67 -12.76
N GLU A 42 -10.75 13.49 -13.34
CA GLU A 42 -11.23 12.28 -12.70
C GLU A 42 -10.15 11.74 -11.77
N ALA A 43 -10.32 11.95 -10.48
CA ALA A 43 -9.38 11.52 -9.45
C ALA A 43 -9.55 10.03 -9.08
N VAL A 44 -10.78 9.49 -9.23
CA VAL A 44 -11.10 8.06 -9.06
C VAL A 44 -12.03 7.68 -10.19
N LYS A 45 -11.74 6.59 -10.89
CA LYS A 45 -12.38 6.18 -12.13
C LYS A 45 -12.87 4.75 -12.04
N ASN A 46 -14.18 4.58 -11.82
CA ASN A 46 -14.86 3.29 -11.86
C ASN A 46 -14.17 2.20 -11.01
N VAL A 47 -13.78 2.54 -9.79
CA VAL A 47 -13.10 1.62 -8.87
C VAL A 47 -14.10 0.69 -8.23
N SER A 48 -13.82 -0.63 -8.30
CA SER A 48 -14.53 -1.67 -7.56
C SER A 48 -13.52 -2.46 -6.73
N LEU A 49 -13.75 -2.58 -5.43
CA LEU A 49 -12.79 -3.16 -4.48
C LEU A 49 -13.52 -3.68 -3.23
N GLU A 50 -13.05 -4.81 -2.72
CA GLU A 50 -13.51 -5.37 -1.46
C GLU A 50 -12.31 -5.56 -0.50
N ILE A 51 -12.48 -5.10 0.76
CA ILE A 51 -11.49 -5.26 1.84
C ILE A 51 -12.16 -6.02 2.99
N ARG A 52 -11.48 -7.05 3.50
CA ARG A 52 -12.00 -7.92 4.55
C ARG A 52 -11.90 -7.27 5.93
N ASP A 53 -12.78 -7.68 6.84
CA ASP A 53 -12.65 -7.28 8.26
C ASP A 53 -11.38 -7.91 8.87
N GLY A 54 -10.63 -7.12 9.63
CA GLY A 54 -9.35 -7.52 10.24
C GLY A 54 -8.16 -7.56 9.27
N GLU A 55 -8.33 -7.18 7.98
CA GLU A 55 -7.27 -7.19 6.98
C GLU A 55 -6.37 -5.95 7.10
N PHE A 56 -5.06 -6.13 6.93
CA PHE A 56 -4.13 -5.02 6.67
C PHE A 56 -3.97 -4.85 5.16
N PHE A 57 -4.74 -3.93 4.60
CA PHE A 57 -4.83 -3.71 3.16
C PHE A 57 -4.02 -2.50 2.70
N GLY A 58 -3.22 -2.65 1.64
CA GLY A 58 -2.40 -1.59 1.06
C GLY A 58 -2.99 -1.02 -0.22
N MET A 59 -3.02 0.31 -0.34
CA MET A 59 -3.23 1.01 -1.60
C MET A 59 -1.90 1.61 -2.06
N LEU A 60 -1.29 0.99 -3.06
CA LEU A 60 0.01 1.36 -3.61
C LEU A 60 -0.17 2.15 -4.91
N GLY A 61 0.59 3.24 -5.08
CA GLY A 61 0.53 4.03 -6.30
C GLY A 61 1.32 5.32 -6.21
N PRO A 62 1.65 5.96 -7.34
CA PRO A 62 2.34 7.25 -7.36
C PRO A 62 1.49 8.37 -6.75
N ASN A 63 2.11 9.52 -6.52
CA ASN A 63 1.38 10.71 -6.09
C ASN A 63 0.38 11.10 -7.18
N GLY A 64 -0.86 11.42 -6.78
CA GLY A 64 -1.94 11.71 -7.71
C GLY A 64 -2.67 10.49 -8.27
N ALA A 65 -2.32 9.25 -7.85
CA ALA A 65 -3.02 8.04 -8.30
C ALA A 65 -4.49 7.93 -7.83
N GLY A 66 -4.94 8.78 -6.90
CA GLY A 66 -6.32 8.78 -6.38
C GLY A 66 -6.48 8.18 -4.99
N LYS A 67 -5.43 7.64 -4.36
CA LYS A 67 -5.46 6.98 -3.04
C LYS A 67 -6.11 7.82 -1.95
N THR A 68 -5.57 9.02 -1.70
CA THR A 68 -6.11 9.96 -0.70
C THR A 68 -7.55 10.37 -1.00
N THR A 69 -7.92 10.50 -2.29
CA THR A 69 -9.30 10.82 -2.68
C THR A 69 -10.24 9.66 -2.35
N LEU A 70 -9.82 8.42 -2.60
CA LEU A 70 -10.58 7.24 -2.25
C LEU A 70 -10.77 7.14 -0.73
N ILE A 71 -9.72 7.30 0.06
CA ILE A 71 -9.80 7.38 1.53
C ILE A 71 -10.79 8.47 1.97
N LYS A 72 -10.70 9.68 1.42
CA LYS A 72 -11.60 10.79 1.76
C LYS A 72 -13.07 10.46 1.46
N MET A 73 -13.37 9.72 0.40
CA MET A 73 -14.73 9.25 0.12
C MET A 73 -15.19 8.21 1.15
N LEU A 74 -14.33 7.24 1.50
CA LEU A 74 -14.63 6.21 2.49
C LEU A 74 -14.77 6.76 3.92
N CYS A 75 -14.10 7.87 4.24
CA CYS A 75 -14.27 8.63 5.49
C CYS A 75 -15.45 9.62 5.44
N CYS A 76 -16.28 9.65 4.40
CA CYS A 76 -17.39 10.60 4.21
C CYS A 76 -16.95 12.08 4.26
N LEU A 77 -15.70 12.38 3.87
CA LEU A 77 -15.17 13.75 3.75
C LEU A 77 -15.42 14.33 2.36
N VAL A 78 -15.61 13.47 1.36
CA VAL A 78 -15.89 13.84 -0.02
C VAL A 78 -16.96 12.90 -0.56
N LEU A 79 -18.02 13.43 -1.17
CA LEU A 79 -19.05 12.61 -1.78
C LEU A 79 -18.61 12.07 -3.17
N PRO A 80 -18.91 10.82 -3.51
CA PRO A 80 -18.70 10.30 -4.85
C PRO A 80 -19.59 10.99 -5.88
N ASN A 81 -19.20 10.96 -7.15
CA ASN A 81 -20.04 11.42 -8.26
C ASN A 81 -20.95 10.31 -8.80
N SER A 82 -20.48 9.04 -8.76
CA SER A 82 -21.25 7.85 -9.13
C SER A 82 -20.67 6.62 -8.47
N GLY A 83 -21.40 5.50 -8.54
CA GLY A 83 -21.07 4.26 -7.85
C GLY A 83 -21.49 4.28 -6.39
N THR A 84 -21.17 3.19 -5.67
CA THR A 84 -21.51 3.02 -4.26
C THR A 84 -20.27 2.58 -3.47
N ALA A 85 -20.19 2.98 -2.20
CA ALA A 85 -19.23 2.44 -1.26
C ALA A 85 -19.88 2.24 0.10
N ARG A 86 -19.57 1.11 0.74
CA ARG A 86 -20.07 0.77 2.07
C ARG A 86 -18.91 0.44 2.98
N VAL A 87 -18.99 0.90 4.22
CA VAL A 87 -18.07 0.60 5.31
C VAL A 87 -18.85 -0.10 6.41
N PHE A 88 -18.51 -1.33 6.72
CA PHE A 88 -19.28 -2.21 7.62
C PHE A 88 -20.79 -2.22 7.30
N GLY A 89 -21.13 -2.23 6.01
CA GLY A 89 -22.51 -2.23 5.52
C GLY A 89 -23.16 -0.85 5.43
N HIS A 90 -22.62 0.21 6.04
CA HIS A 90 -23.14 1.58 6.01
C HIS A 90 -22.71 2.30 4.73
N ASP A 91 -23.64 2.91 4.02
CA ASP A 91 -23.38 3.66 2.79
C ASP A 91 -22.70 5.01 3.09
N VAL A 92 -21.55 5.28 2.45
CA VAL A 92 -20.75 6.49 2.71
C VAL A 92 -21.46 7.80 2.33
N ALA A 93 -22.46 7.76 1.48
CA ALA A 93 -23.21 8.94 1.05
C ALA A 93 -24.48 9.17 1.88
N ARG A 94 -25.10 8.08 2.42
CA ARG A 94 -26.38 8.13 3.12
C ARG A 94 -26.26 8.00 4.63
N ASP A 95 -25.30 7.19 5.10
CA ASP A 95 -25.15 6.82 6.51
C ASP A 95 -23.83 7.37 7.09
N ALA A 96 -23.44 8.61 6.70
CA ALA A 96 -22.15 9.19 7.01
C ALA A 96 -21.83 9.21 8.52
N GLN A 97 -22.84 9.35 9.39
CA GLN A 97 -22.65 9.34 10.84
C GLN A 97 -22.18 7.97 11.32
N SER A 98 -22.87 6.91 10.94
CA SER A 98 -22.54 5.52 11.29
C SER A 98 -21.14 5.13 10.77
N VAL A 99 -20.80 5.56 9.54
CA VAL A 99 -19.44 5.36 9.00
C VAL A 99 -18.39 6.04 9.86
N LYS A 100 -18.58 7.34 10.20
CA LYS A 100 -17.61 8.13 10.98
C LYS A 100 -17.39 7.58 12.40
N GLU A 101 -18.37 6.91 12.97
CA GLU A 101 -18.26 6.26 14.29
C GLU A 101 -17.36 5.01 14.24
N THR A 102 -17.21 4.39 13.07
CA THR A 102 -16.43 3.17 12.90
C THR A 102 -15.03 3.39 12.37
N VAL A 103 -14.73 4.57 11.80
CA VAL A 103 -13.47 4.86 11.13
C VAL A 103 -12.59 5.83 11.90
N GLY A 104 -11.28 5.61 11.83
CA GLY A 104 -10.25 6.57 12.24
C GLY A 104 -9.38 6.94 11.04
N LEU A 105 -8.90 8.18 11.00
CA LEU A 105 -8.02 8.67 9.95
C LEU A 105 -6.70 9.18 10.53
N ILE A 106 -5.61 8.59 10.10
CA ILE A 106 -4.25 9.04 10.33
C ILE A 106 -3.74 9.63 9.02
N SER A 107 -3.41 10.90 9.04
CA SER A 107 -2.82 11.61 7.90
C SER A 107 -1.63 12.40 8.38
N ALA A 108 -0.58 12.45 7.57
CA ALA A 108 0.62 13.25 7.84
C ALA A 108 0.39 14.76 7.76
N GLU A 109 -0.87 15.23 7.53
CA GLU A 109 -1.19 16.65 7.46
C GLU A 109 -1.10 17.31 8.85
N GLU A 110 0.03 17.98 9.12
CA GLU A 110 0.27 18.74 10.36
C GLU A 110 -0.72 19.88 10.60
N ARG A 111 -1.35 20.37 9.53
CA ARG A 111 -2.30 21.52 9.58
C ARG A 111 -3.55 21.26 10.41
N SER A 112 -3.81 20.02 10.78
CA SER A 112 -4.96 19.64 11.59
C SER A 112 -4.74 19.82 13.09
N PHE A 113 -3.51 20.15 13.55
CA PHE A 113 -3.21 20.38 14.95
C PHE A 113 -3.04 21.87 15.28
N TYR A 114 -3.40 22.24 16.51
CA TYR A 114 -3.23 23.59 17.04
C TYR A 114 -1.81 23.75 17.61
N TRP A 115 -0.98 24.51 16.95
CA TRP A 115 0.44 24.66 17.24
C TRP A 115 0.77 25.17 18.64
N ARG A 116 -0.10 26.02 19.19
CA ARG A 116 0.06 26.63 20.53
C ARG A 116 -0.44 25.75 21.66
N LEU A 117 -1.23 24.73 21.36
CA LEU A 117 -1.70 23.75 22.33
C LEU A 117 -0.66 22.68 22.58
N THR A 118 -0.69 22.05 23.75
CA THR A 118 0.10 20.84 24.03
C THR A 118 -0.44 19.63 23.27
N GLY A 119 0.32 18.52 23.24
CA GLY A 119 -0.17 17.28 22.66
C GLY A 119 -1.47 16.81 23.32
N ARG A 120 -1.50 16.85 24.65
CA ARG A 120 -2.67 16.49 25.48
C ARG A 120 -3.87 17.37 25.21
N GLU A 121 -3.68 18.70 25.12
CA GLU A 121 -4.76 19.63 24.81
C GLU A 121 -5.31 19.45 23.41
N ASN A 122 -4.45 19.18 22.43
CA ASN A 122 -4.88 18.80 21.09
C ASN A 122 -5.78 17.57 21.11
N LEU A 123 -5.35 16.47 21.78
CA LEU A 123 -6.17 15.26 21.88
C LEU A 123 -7.49 15.54 22.64
N ARG A 124 -7.47 16.39 23.67
CA ARG A 124 -8.68 16.78 24.42
C ARG A 124 -9.68 17.53 23.54
N PHE A 125 -9.17 18.43 22.66
CA PHE A 125 -10.00 19.08 21.65
C PHE A 125 -10.71 18.08 20.74
N TYR A 126 -9.97 17.11 20.18
CA TYR A 126 -10.58 16.07 19.32
C TYR A 126 -11.53 15.14 20.08
N ALA A 127 -11.22 14.79 21.33
CA ALA A 127 -12.12 14.02 22.18
C ALA A 127 -13.48 14.71 22.37
N SER A 128 -13.46 16.05 22.50
CA SER A 128 -14.69 16.85 22.59
C SER A 128 -15.51 16.83 21.29
N LEU A 129 -14.85 16.81 20.11
CA LEU A 129 -15.51 16.67 18.82
C LEU A 129 -16.15 15.29 18.63
N TYR A 130 -15.58 14.25 19.25
CA TYR A 130 -16.16 12.90 19.30
C TYR A 130 -17.19 12.74 20.44
N HIS A 131 -17.56 13.80 21.12
CA HIS A 131 -18.50 13.81 22.24
C HIS A 131 -18.12 12.85 23.39
N LEU A 132 -16.82 12.58 23.58
CA LEU A 132 -16.34 11.75 24.67
C LEU A 132 -16.52 12.48 26.02
N PRO A 133 -17.15 11.84 27.04
CA PRO A 133 -17.27 12.43 28.38
C PRO A 133 -15.88 12.74 28.96
N GLN A 134 -15.72 13.88 29.65
CA GLN A 134 -14.42 14.39 30.10
C GLN A 134 -13.59 13.35 30.87
N LYS A 135 -14.22 12.57 31.75
CA LYS A 135 -13.53 11.55 32.54
C LYS A 135 -12.98 10.41 31.64
N GLN A 136 -13.79 9.95 30.68
CA GLN A 136 -13.39 8.91 29.72
C GLN A 136 -12.30 9.47 28.77
N ALA A 137 -12.46 10.70 28.27
CA ALA A 137 -11.48 11.37 27.42
C ALA A 137 -10.11 11.47 28.10
N SER A 138 -10.05 11.88 29.38
CA SER A 138 -8.77 11.99 30.08
C SER A 138 -8.07 10.64 30.26
N ALA A 139 -8.79 9.61 30.66
CA ALA A 139 -8.23 8.25 30.79
C ALA A 139 -7.75 7.73 29.43
N ARG A 140 -8.56 7.93 28.37
CA ARG A 140 -8.23 7.51 27.02
C ARG A 140 -6.99 8.22 26.47
N ILE A 141 -6.89 9.53 26.65
CA ILE A 141 -5.74 10.34 26.20
C ILE A 141 -4.46 9.86 26.89
N ASN A 142 -4.49 9.63 28.21
CA ASN A 142 -3.32 9.11 28.92
C ASN A 142 -2.86 7.77 28.34
N LYS A 143 -3.79 6.81 28.19
CA LYS A 143 -3.50 5.51 27.58
C LYS A 143 -2.92 5.63 26.17
N LEU A 144 -3.44 6.55 25.35
CA LEU A 144 -2.95 6.75 23.98
C LEU A 144 -1.57 7.41 23.95
N LEU A 145 -1.32 8.41 24.81
CA LEU A 145 0.01 9.02 24.93
C LEU A 145 1.07 8.00 25.38
N GLU A 146 0.73 7.15 26.34
CA GLU A 146 1.59 6.01 26.72
C GLU A 146 1.82 5.06 25.56
N LEU A 147 0.75 4.64 24.87
CA LEU A 147 0.79 3.69 23.75
C LEU A 147 1.71 4.15 22.63
N VAL A 148 1.68 5.45 22.28
CA VAL A 148 2.53 6.02 21.22
C VAL A 148 3.90 6.51 21.73
N GLY A 149 4.21 6.35 23.03
CA GLY A 149 5.47 6.78 23.64
C GLY A 149 5.64 8.30 23.66
N LEU A 150 4.58 9.02 24.04
CA LEU A 150 4.53 10.49 24.26
C LEU A 150 4.02 10.84 25.66
N ALA A 151 4.10 9.90 26.63
CA ALA A 151 3.61 10.12 27.99
C ALA A 151 4.27 11.36 28.66
N ASP A 152 5.60 11.44 28.56
CA ASP A 152 6.40 12.50 29.16
C ASP A 152 6.31 13.83 28.37
N ASP A 153 6.01 13.75 27.07
CA ASP A 153 5.92 14.90 26.17
C ASP A 153 4.49 15.43 25.99
N GLY A 154 3.51 14.76 26.60
CA GLY A 154 2.08 15.09 26.43
C GLY A 154 1.74 16.54 26.73
N ASP A 155 2.47 17.17 27.65
CA ASP A 155 2.26 18.56 28.09
C ASP A 155 3.22 19.55 27.39
N THR A 156 4.05 19.08 26.46
CA THR A 156 4.87 19.91 25.56
C THR A 156 3.99 20.48 24.44
N ARG A 157 4.21 21.74 24.04
CA ARG A 157 3.48 22.39 22.94
C ARG A 157 3.78 21.71 21.61
N PHE A 158 2.75 21.51 20.78
CA PHE A 158 2.87 20.85 19.48
C PHE A 158 3.89 21.52 18.54
N GLN A 159 4.06 22.83 18.60
CA GLN A 159 5.08 23.53 17.81
C GLN A 159 6.52 23.04 18.10
N ASN A 160 6.78 22.52 19.29
CA ASN A 160 8.09 22.02 19.72
C ASN A 160 8.25 20.52 19.48
N TYR A 161 7.24 19.85 18.91
CA TYR A 161 7.32 18.43 18.57
C TYR A 161 8.22 18.22 17.36
N SER A 162 9.07 17.18 17.40
CA SER A 162 9.76 16.67 16.23
C SER A 162 8.74 16.07 15.23
N THR A 163 9.16 15.86 13.98
CA THR A 163 8.30 15.25 12.96
C THR A 163 7.81 13.86 13.41
N GLY A 164 8.67 13.06 14.04
CA GLY A 164 8.29 11.75 14.61
C GLY A 164 7.25 11.87 15.74
N MET A 165 7.41 12.86 16.66
CA MET A 165 6.44 13.11 17.73
C MET A 165 5.10 13.57 17.17
N ARG A 166 5.08 14.41 16.13
CA ARG A 166 3.86 14.83 15.42
C ARG A 166 3.13 13.66 14.82
N GLN A 167 3.85 12.74 14.17
CA GLN A 167 3.27 11.53 13.61
C GLN A 167 2.69 10.61 14.68
N LYS A 168 3.39 10.41 15.80
CA LYS A 168 2.88 9.66 16.96
C LYS A 168 1.58 10.27 17.50
N LEU A 169 1.51 11.60 17.59
CA LEU A 169 0.29 12.29 18.03
C LEU A 169 -0.85 12.13 17.02
N ALA A 170 -0.55 12.14 15.71
CA ALA A 170 -1.54 11.87 14.66
C ALA A 170 -2.12 10.46 14.77
N ILE A 171 -1.28 9.47 15.09
CA ILE A 171 -1.72 8.11 15.38
C ILE A 171 -2.64 8.08 16.62
N ALA A 172 -2.23 8.71 17.71
CA ALA A 172 -3.04 8.79 18.93
C ALA A 172 -4.41 9.42 18.65
N ARG A 173 -4.45 10.49 17.85
CA ARG A 173 -5.70 11.11 17.40
C ARG A 173 -6.59 10.15 16.60
N GLY A 174 -6.02 9.43 15.63
CA GLY A 174 -6.76 8.48 14.80
C GLY A 174 -7.37 7.33 15.61
N LEU A 175 -6.78 6.99 16.75
CA LEU A 175 -7.24 5.94 17.67
C LEU A 175 -8.20 6.43 18.75
N LEU A 176 -8.45 7.75 18.84
CA LEU A 176 -9.17 8.35 19.96
C LEU A 176 -10.62 7.87 20.06
N SER A 177 -11.29 7.66 18.94
CA SER A 177 -12.67 7.15 18.85
C SER A 177 -12.80 5.62 18.93
N GLU A 178 -11.73 4.87 19.19
CA GLU A 178 -11.70 3.40 19.16
C GLU A 178 -12.23 2.78 17.85
N PRO A 179 -11.71 3.23 16.70
CA PRO A 179 -12.26 2.79 15.42
C PRO A 179 -12.06 1.29 15.19
N ARG A 180 -12.98 0.67 14.45
CA ARG A 180 -12.83 -0.69 13.90
C ARG A 180 -11.95 -0.71 12.66
N LEU A 181 -11.99 0.38 11.86
CA LEU A 181 -11.24 0.57 10.63
C LEU A 181 -10.36 1.81 10.75
N LEU A 182 -9.08 1.65 10.45
CA LEU A 182 -8.12 2.73 10.47
C LEU A 182 -7.60 3.00 9.06
N PHE A 183 -7.84 4.21 8.55
CA PHE A 183 -7.20 4.71 7.35
C PHE A 183 -5.89 5.39 7.72
N VAL A 184 -4.82 5.02 7.02
CA VAL A 184 -3.46 5.51 7.27
C VAL A 184 -2.90 6.04 5.94
N ASP A 185 -2.80 7.35 5.81
CA ASP A 185 -2.37 8.00 4.55
C ASP A 185 -0.94 8.53 4.71
N GLU A 186 0.02 7.87 4.02
CA GLU A 186 1.45 8.20 3.98
C GLU A 186 2.10 8.33 5.39
N PRO A 187 2.00 7.32 6.28
CA PRO A 187 2.36 7.48 7.71
C PRO A 187 3.84 7.72 7.97
N THR A 188 4.72 7.32 7.06
CA THR A 188 6.18 7.45 7.20
C THR A 188 6.77 8.58 6.36
N ARG A 189 5.91 9.34 5.67
CA ARG A 189 6.35 10.45 4.84
C ARG A 189 7.12 11.48 5.68
N SER A 190 8.29 11.86 5.20
CA SER A 190 9.16 12.86 5.86
C SER A 190 9.75 12.42 7.22
N LEU A 191 9.67 11.13 7.56
CA LEU A 191 10.35 10.55 8.71
C LEU A 191 11.75 10.04 8.31
N ASP A 192 12.67 10.09 9.25
CA ASP A 192 13.94 9.38 9.14
C ASP A 192 13.72 7.85 9.16
N PRO A 193 14.66 7.03 8.68
CA PRO A 193 14.46 5.58 8.59
C PRO A 193 14.13 4.88 9.92
N VAL A 194 14.69 5.36 11.04
CA VAL A 194 14.46 4.77 12.37
C VAL A 194 13.05 5.08 12.86
N SER A 195 12.63 6.34 12.75
CA SER A 195 11.27 6.77 13.07
C SER A 195 10.23 6.08 12.19
N ALA A 196 10.50 5.93 10.89
CA ALA A 196 9.64 5.22 9.95
C ALA A 196 9.48 3.74 10.36
N GLN A 197 10.58 3.08 10.72
CA GLN A 197 10.54 1.68 11.19
C GLN A 197 9.71 1.55 12.47
N THR A 198 9.87 2.47 13.42
CA THR A 198 9.09 2.50 14.66
C THR A 198 7.59 2.59 14.38
N VAL A 199 7.17 3.45 13.43
CA VAL A 199 5.77 3.59 13.04
C VAL A 199 5.25 2.31 12.37
N ARG A 200 6.02 1.67 11.49
CA ARG A 200 5.64 0.40 10.85
C ARG A 200 5.41 -0.71 11.87
N ILE A 201 6.37 -0.92 12.78
CA ILE A 201 6.26 -1.91 13.87
C ILE A 201 5.00 -1.62 14.71
N PHE A 202 4.77 -0.35 15.06
CA PHE A 202 3.60 0.03 15.84
C PHE A 202 2.29 -0.31 15.12
N LEU A 203 2.16 0.01 13.84
CA LEU A 203 0.95 -0.29 13.06
C LEU A 203 0.70 -1.80 12.96
N LYS A 204 1.75 -2.60 12.77
CA LYS A 204 1.64 -4.05 12.65
C LYS A 204 1.36 -4.72 14.00
N ASP A 205 2.21 -4.47 14.99
CA ASP A 205 2.25 -5.24 16.23
C ASP A 205 1.23 -4.76 17.28
N LYS A 206 0.79 -3.50 17.19
CA LYS A 206 -0.15 -2.94 18.16
C LYS A 206 -1.55 -2.72 17.57
N ILE A 207 -1.66 -2.34 16.31
CA ILE A 207 -2.95 -1.99 15.71
C ILE A 207 -3.56 -3.19 15.01
N ALA A 208 -2.83 -3.81 14.07
CA ALA A 208 -3.34 -4.97 13.34
C ALA A 208 -3.51 -6.19 14.25
N ALA A 209 -2.59 -6.42 15.21
CA ALA A 209 -2.67 -7.51 16.16
C ALA A 209 -3.91 -7.45 17.08
N GLU A 210 -4.54 -6.26 17.25
CA GLU A 210 -5.85 -6.14 17.95
C GLU A 210 -7.04 -6.55 17.05
N GLY A 211 -6.81 -7.05 15.84
CA GLY A 211 -7.87 -7.45 14.90
C GLY A 211 -8.56 -6.28 14.20
N LYS A 212 -7.99 -5.08 14.24
CA LYS A 212 -8.52 -3.92 13.53
C LYS A 212 -8.24 -4.03 12.04
N THR A 213 -9.19 -3.61 11.22
CA THR A 213 -8.94 -3.42 9.78
C THR A 213 -8.08 -2.17 9.59
N VAL A 214 -7.02 -2.28 8.78
CA VAL A 214 -6.14 -1.16 8.44
C VAL A 214 -6.08 -0.99 6.93
N VAL A 215 -6.29 0.23 6.45
CA VAL A 215 -6.12 0.59 5.03
C VAL A 215 -4.99 1.61 4.92
N LEU A 216 -3.86 1.15 4.41
CA LEU A 216 -2.65 1.94 4.23
C LEU A 216 -2.59 2.49 2.81
N ALA A 217 -2.52 3.81 2.64
CA ALA A 217 -2.13 4.42 1.37
C ALA A 217 -0.67 4.82 1.43
N THR A 218 0.12 4.32 0.50
CA THR A 218 1.54 4.62 0.41
C THR A 218 2.05 4.58 -1.03
N HIS A 219 3.16 5.23 -1.29
CA HIS A 219 3.97 5.03 -2.50
C HIS A 219 5.26 4.25 -2.20
N ASN A 220 5.48 3.88 -0.93
CA ASN A 220 6.66 3.14 -0.49
C ASN A 220 6.38 1.63 -0.59
N LEU A 221 7.06 0.99 -1.53
CA LEU A 221 6.93 -0.45 -1.82
C LEU A 221 7.32 -1.34 -0.64
N ASN A 222 8.42 -1.00 0.05
CA ASN A 222 8.89 -1.75 1.21
C ASN A 222 7.86 -1.72 2.36
N GLU A 223 7.19 -0.57 2.54
CA GLU A 223 6.14 -0.42 3.53
C GLU A 223 4.92 -1.28 3.20
N ALA A 224 4.52 -1.28 1.93
CA ALA A 224 3.42 -2.10 1.44
C ALA A 224 3.73 -3.61 1.59
N GLU A 225 4.93 -4.05 1.23
CA GLU A 225 5.33 -5.46 1.31
C GLU A 225 5.46 -5.98 2.75
N GLN A 226 5.95 -5.14 3.66
CA GLN A 226 6.15 -5.54 5.07
C GLN A 226 4.87 -5.58 5.90
N LEU A 227 3.90 -4.72 5.57
CA LEU A 227 2.73 -4.50 6.41
C LEU A 227 1.46 -5.15 5.89
N CYS A 228 1.28 -5.25 4.58
CA CYS A 228 -0.02 -5.54 3.99
C CYS A 228 -0.20 -7.02 3.65
N ASP A 229 -1.39 -7.55 3.95
CA ASP A 229 -1.81 -8.90 3.55
C ASP A 229 -2.14 -8.94 2.05
N ARG A 230 -2.83 -7.91 1.56
CA ARG A 230 -3.15 -7.69 0.15
C ARG A 230 -2.91 -6.25 -0.25
N LEU A 231 -2.65 -6.06 -1.53
CA LEU A 231 -2.35 -4.76 -2.14
C LEU A 231 -3.30 -4.46 -3.30
N ALA A 232 -3.70 -3.21 -3.42
CA ALA A 232 -4.29 -2.63 -4.61
C ALA A 232 -3.27 -1.71 -5.27
N ILE A 233 -2.94 -1.94 -6.54
CA ILE A 233 -2.10 -1.04 -7.33
C ILE A 233 -3.03 -0.04 -8.03
N MET A 234 -2.80 1.25 -7.78
CA MET A 234 -3.58 2.35 -8.36
C MET A 234 -2.70 3.26 -9.22
N ASP A 235 -3.22 3.65 -10.38
CA ASP A 235 -2.60 4.66 -11.23
C ASP A 235 -3.66 5.53 -11.90
N ARG A 236 -3.45 6.85 -11.93
CA ARG A 236 -4.30 7.85 -12.60
C ARG A 236 -5.80 7.68 -12.37
N GLY A 237 -6.15 7.30 -11.13
CA GLY A 237 -7.53 7.08 -10.69
C GLY A 237 -8.08 5.69 -10.99
N HIS A 238 -7.34 4.82 -11.65
CA HIS A 238 -7.73 3.44 -11.96
C HIS A 238 -7.14 2.45 -10.96
N LEU A 239 -7.90 1.40 -10.68
CA LEU A 239 -7.42 0.20 -10.03
C LEU A 239 -6.82 -0.73 -11.10
N LYS A 240 -5.51 -1.03 -11.01
CA LYS A 240 -4.79 -1.86 -11.98
C LYS A 240 -4.82 -3.33 -11.62
N ALA A 241 -4.54 -3.64 -10.35
CA ALA A 241 -4.54 -5.00 -9.83
C ALA A 241 -4.82 -5.03 -8.33
N VAL A 242 -5.32 -6.16 -7.83
CA VAL A 242 -5.54 -6.44 -6.40
C VAL A 242 -5.15 -7.88 -6.11
N GLY A 243 -4.39 -8.08 -5.06
CA GLY A 243 -4.01 -9.42 -4.61
C GLY A 243 -2.96 -9.38 -3.49
N THR A 244 -2.59 -10.54 -2.99
CA THR A 244 -1.38 -10.71 -2.18
C THR A 244 -0.15 -10.40 -3.04
N VAL A 245 0.99 -10.13 -2.44
CA VAL A 245 2.25 -9.93 -3.18
C VAL A 245 2.55 -11.14 -4.09
N SER A 246 2.27 -12.36 -3.61
CA SER A 246 2.45 -13.58 -4.39
C SER A 246 1.51 -13.67 -5.61
N GLU A 247 0.23 -13.32 -5.44
CA GLU A 247 -0.73 -13.27 -6.55
C GLU A 247 -0.37 -12.20 -7.57
N LEU A 248 0.05 -11.01 -7.11
CA LEU A 248 0.50 -9.94 -7.99
C LEU A 248 1.77 -10.34 -8.77
N ARG A 249 2.71 -11.03 -8.13
CA ARG A 249 3.85 -11.63 -8.83
C ARG A 249 3.38 -12.55 -9.95
N THR A 250 2.45 -13.45 -9.68
CA THR A 250 1.92 -14.39 -10.68
C THR A 250 1.22 -13.67 -11.85
N ILE A 251 0.47 -12.58 -11.56
CA ILE A 251 -0.25 -11.80 -12.58
C ILE A 251 0.72 -11.06 -13.52
N PHE A 252 1.79 -10.46 -12.96
CA PHE A 252 2.71 -9.62 -13.72
C PHE A 252 4.02 -10.31 -14.07
N GLN A 253 4.25 -11.51 -13.57
CA GLN A 253 5.47 -12.25 -13.77
C GLN A 253 5.44 -12.92 -15.13
N THR A 254 6.11 -12.30 -16.09
CA THR A 254 6.43 -12.91 -17.38
C THR A 254 7.82 -13.57 -17.38
N GLN A 255 8.66 -13.25 -16.39
CA GLN A 255 10.06 -13.65 -16.32
C GLN A 255 10.52 -13.76 -14.85
N GLU A 256 11.35 -14.74 -14.54
CA GLU A 256 11.99 -14.93 -13.22
C GLU A 256 13.50 -14.99 -13.39
N GLU A 257 14.21 -14.43 -12.42
CA GLU A 257 15.67 -14.56 -12.35
C GLU A 257 16.05 -15.81 -11.57
N CYS A 258 16.91 -16.64 -12.18
CA CYS A 258 17.46 -17.86 -11.59
C CYS A 258 18.99 -17.74 -11.57
N VAL A 259 19.58 -17.83 -10.39
CA VAL A 259 21.03 -17.89 -10.20
C VAL A 259 21.39 -19.32 -9.82
N LEU A 260 22.15 -19.98 -10.68
CA LEU A 260 22.63 -21.33 -10.47
C LEU A 260 24.14 -21.29 -10.18
N GLU A 261 24.56 -21.82 -9.05
CA GLU A 261 25.96 -22.01 -8.71
C GLU A 261 26.38 -23.44 -9.03
N VAL A 262 27.35 -23.59 -9.92
CA VAL A 262 27.75 -24.88 -10.44
C VAL A 262 29.27 -25.13 -10.30
N GLY A 263 29.62 -26.36 -9.90
CA GLY A 263 30.97 -26.91 -10.00
C GLY A 263 31.16 -27.67 -11.31
N ASN A 264 32.40 -27.96 -11.68
CA ASN A 264 32.78 -28.65 -12.89
C ASN A 264 32.19 -28.02 -14.19
N TYR A 265 32.19 -26.69 -14.23
CA TYR A 265 31.63 -25.90 -15.34
C TYR A 265 32.38 -26.15 -16.64
N SER A 266 31.66 -26.26 -17.75
CA SER A 266 32.20 -26.21 -19.10
C SER A 266 31.37 -25.22 -19.96
N GLU A 267 32.01 -24.60 -20.95
CA GLU A 267 31.33 -23.63 -21.83
C GLU A 267 30.17 -24.23 -22.62
N SER A 268 30.22 -25.57 -22.83
CA SER A 268 29.12 -26.32 -23.47
C SER A 268 27.81 -26.25 -22.67
N ILE A 269 27.87 -26.14 -21.31
CA ILE A 269 26.69 -26.06 -20.43
C ILE A 269 25.95 -24.75 -20.68
N LEU A 270 26.68 -23.63 -20.80
CA LEU A 270 26.05 -22.32 -21.06
C LEU A 270 25.24 -22.34 -22.37
N ASN A 271 25.81 -22.95 -23.43
CA ASN A 271 25.15 -23.05 -24.72
C ASN A 271 23.91 -23.96 -24.66
N GLN A 272 23.98 -25.06 -23.91
CA GLN A 272 22.84 -25.96 -23.73
C GLN A 272 21.73 -25.31 -22.91
N LEU A 273 22.06 -24.55 -21.87
CA LEU A 273 21.09 -23.81 -21.07
C LEU A 273 20.38 -22.71 -21.87
N ARG A 274 21.12 -22.00 -22.73
CA ARG A 274 20.53 -21.00 -23.65
C ARG A 274 19.60 -21.61 -24.69
N ALA A 275 19.76 -22.87 -25.01
CA ALA A 275 18.93 -23.59 -25.99
C ALA A 275 17.61 -24.12 -25.39
N ILE A 276 17.42 -24.05 -24.07
CA ILE A 276 16.19 -24.51 -23.41
C ILE A 276 15.07 -23.52 -23.74
N ASP A 277 13.96 -24.04 -24.25
CA ASP A 277 12.75 -23.23 -24.47
C ASP A 277 12.25 -22.65 -23.13
N GLY A 278 12.09 -21.32 -23.09
CA GLY A 278 11.74 -20.57 -21.88
C GLY A 278 12.92 -20.01 -21.10
N VAL A 279 14.17 -20.27 -21.45
CA VAL A 279 15.34 -19.51 -21.02
C VAL A 279 15.50 -18.32 -21.97
N LEU A 280 15.26 -17.11 -21.48
CA LEU A 280 15.27 -15.87 -22.27
C LEU A 280 16.66 -15.26 -22.34
N ASP A 281 17.43 -15.38 -21.28
CA ASP A 281 18.82 -14.96 -21.17
C ASP A 281 19.59 -15.88 -20.23
N CYS A 282 20.88 -16.06 -20.48
CA CYS A 282 21.77 -16.85 -19.63
C CYS A 282 23.19 -16.34 -19.74
N ASN A 283 23.71 -15.81 -18.62
CA ASN A 283 25.03 -15.21 -18.55
C ASN A 283 25.85 -15.75 -17.38
N LEU A 284 27.16 -15.83 -17.59
CA LEU A 284 28.13 -16.09 -16.53
C LEU A 284 28.38 -14.78 -15.79
N THR A 285 28.23 -14.79 -14.44
CA THR A 285 28.38 -13.57 -13.63
C THR A 285 29.63 -13.58 -12.76
N GLU A 286 29.96 -14.70 -12.14
CA GLU A 286 31.11 -14.81 -11.24
C GLU A 286 31.79 -16.17 -11.35
N THR A 287 33.09 -16.21 -11.10
CA THR A 287 33.89 -17.43 -10.94
C THR A 287 34.73 -17.28 -9.70
N HIS A 288 34.51 -18.13 -8.68
CA HIS A 288 35.26 -18.10 -7.42
C HIS A 288 35.51 -19.54 -6.94
N ASP A 289 36.73 -19.84 -6.52
CA ASP A 289 37.12 -21.15 -5.97
C ASP A 289 36.71 -22.38 -6.81
N GLY A 290 36.71 -22.26 -8.15
CA GLY A 290 36.30 -23.32 -9.05
C GLY A 290 34.77 -23.48 -9.22
N LEU A 291 33.98 -22.61 -8.59
CA LEU A 291 32.54 -22.52 -8.78
C LEU A 291 32.18 -21.39 -9.73
N VAL A 292 31.14 -21.58 -10.51
CA VAL A 292 30.65 -20.62 -11.49
C VAL A 292 29.21 -20.27 -11.19
N LYS A 293 28.87 -18.98 -11.16
CA LYS A 293 27.50 -18.49 -11.07
C LYS A 293 26.95 -18.16 -12.43
N LEU A 294 25.88 -18.84 -12.78
CA LEU A 294 25.09 -18.64 -14.00
C LEU A 294 23.81 -17.90 -13.65
N LYS A 295 23.67 -16.71 -14.17
CA LYS A 295 22.45 -15.91 -14.04
C LYS A 295 21.58 -16.10 -15.25
N MET A 296 20.36 -16.55 -15.06
CA MET A 296 19.39 -16.84 -16.12
C MET A 296 18.11 -16.06 -15.89
N VAL A 297 17.47 -15.65 -17.00
CA VAL A 297 16.10 -15.13 -17.01
C VAL A 297 15.20 -16.18 -17.63
N ILE A 298 14.20 -16.66 -16.90
CA ILE A 298 13.31 -17.75 -17.33
C ILE A 298 11.87 -17.29 -17.40
N SER A 299 11.09 -17.77 -18.37
CA SER A 299 9.71 -17.35 -18.62
C SER A 299 8.67 -18.04 -17.73
N ASN A 300 8.92 -19.28 -17.31
CA ASN A 300 8.00 -20.10 -16.52
C ASN A 300 8.79 -21.06 -15.62
N ARG A 301 8.90 -20.73 -14.35
CA ARG A 301 9.63 -21.53 -13.37
C ARG A 301 9.22 -23.00 -13.37
N ALA A 302 7.92 -23.27 -13.28
CA ALA A 302 7.42 -24.63 -13.12
C ALA A 302 7.76 -25.53 -14.32
N ALA A 303 7.78 -24.95 -15.51
CA ALA A 303 8.13 -25.67 -16.75
C ALA A 303 9.64 -25.72 -17.00
N VAL A 304 10.35 -24.60 -16.81
CA VAL A 304 11.74 -24.42 -17.27
C VAL A 304 12.77 -24.91 -16.26
N LEU A 305 12.56 -24.67 -14.95
CA LEU A 305 13.53 -25.02 -13.92
C LEU A 305 13.88 -26.54 -13.89
N PRO A 306 12.93 -27.48 -13.98
CA PRO A 306 13.25 -28.90 -14.04
C PRO A 306 14.14 -29.26 -15.23
N HIS A 307 13.98 -28.57 -16.39
CA HIS A 307 14.82 -28.78 -17.57
C HIS A 307 16.23 -28.22 -17.36
N ILE A 308 16.36 -27.03 -16.77
CA ILE A 308 17.66 -26.44 -16.40
C ILE A 308 18.44 -27.40 -15.50
N MET A 309 17.82 -27.89 -14.41
CA MET A 309 18.46 -28.82 -13.49
C MET A 309 18.92 -30.11 -14.18
N LYS A 310 18.05 -30.68 -15.02
CA LYS A 310 18.34 -31.90 -15.74
C LYS A 310 19.47 -31.75 -16.77
N VAL A 311 19.49 -30.66 -17.52
CA VAL A 311 20.54 -30.36 -18.50
C VAL A 311 21.87 -30.12 -17.77
N THR A 312 21.89 -29.37 -16.69
CA THR A 312 23.10 -29.09 -15.91
C THR A 312 23.74 -30.39 -15.40
N VAL A 313 22.96 -31.25 -14.74
CA VAL A 313 23.46 -32.54 -14.20
C VAL A 313 23.89 -33.48 -15.33
N ASN A 314 23.11 -33.58 -16.40
CA ASN A 314 23.46 -34.46 -17.54
C ASN A 314 24.73 -34.01 -18.27
N SER A 315 25.09 -32.74 -18.18
CA SER A 315 26.32 -32.19 -18.76
C SER A 315 27.56 -32.38 -17.85
N GLY A 316 27.40 -33.08 -16.73
CA GLY A 316 28.48 -33.41 -15.79
C GLY A 316 28.85 -32.29 -14.83
N ALA A 317 28.04 -31.25 -14.69
CA ALA A 317 28.22 -30.22 -13.69
C ALA A 317 27.51 -30.56 -12.38
N ASP A 318 28.10 -30.17 -11.30
CA ASP A 318 27.56 -30.34 -9.96
C ASP A 318 26.77 -29.05 -9.58
N ILE A 319 25.51 -29.18 -9.24
CA ILE A 319 24.69 -28.06 -8.75
C ILE A 319 25.01 -27.88 -7.25
N MET A 320 25.60 -26.75 -6.91
CA MET A 320 25.96 -26.41 -5.52
C MET A 320 24.88 -25.59 -4.84
N ASP A 321 24.26 -24.64 -5.57
CA ASP A 321 23.16 -23.81 -5.08
C ASP A 321 22.26 -23.41 -6.26
N CYS A 322 20.98 -23.15 -5.93
CA CYS A 322 20.01 -22.61 -6.87
C CYS A 322 19.15 -21.57 -6.16
N GLN A 323 19.41 -20.33 -6.44
CA GLN A 323 18.66 -19.20 -5.92
C GLN A 323 17.68 -18.73 -7.00
N LEU A 324 16.44 -18.58 -6.59
CA LEU A 324 15.39 -18.01 -7.41
C LEU A 324 14.98 -16.72 -6.72
N ASP A 325 15.40 -15.61 -7.28
CA ASP A 325 14.99 -14.31 -6.78
C ASP A 325 13.62 -13.98 -7.35
N PRO A 326 12.58 -13.96 -6.50
CA PRO A 326 11.28 -13.52 -6.93
C PRO A 326 11.39 -12.05 -7.35
N LEU A 327 10.69 -11.68 -8.42
CA LEU A 327 10.61 -10.28 -8.87
C LEU A 327 10.33 -9.36 -7.69
N PRO A 328 11.15 -8.31 -7.47
CA PRO A 328 10.88 -7.28 -6.47
C PRO A 328 9.50 -6.67 -6.71
N LEU A 329 8.80 -6.26 -5.66
CA LEU A 329 7.50 -5.56 -5.79
C LEU A 329 7.62 -4.30 -6.66
N GLU A 330 8.81 -3.70 -6.74
CA GLU A 330 9.11 -2.55 -7.60
C GLU A 330 8.92 -2.87 -9.09
N GLU A 331 9.40 -4.00 -9.56
CA GLU A 331 9.23 -4.43 -10.96
C GLU A 331 7.77 -4.76 -11.26
N ILE A 332 7.09 -5.46 -10.36
CA ILE A 332 5.65 -5.72 -10.47
C ILE A 332 4.87 -4.42 -10.61
N PHE A 333 5.20 -3.43 -9.77
CA PHE A 333 4.58 -2.12 -9.79
C PHE A 333 4.82 -1.40 -11.11
N LEU A 334 6.06 -1.40 -11.61
CA LEU A 334 6.39 -0.80 -12.91
C LEU A 334 5.64 -1.49 -14.06
N HIS A 335 5.57 -2.82 -14.08
CA HIS A 335 4.78 -3.57 -15.07
C HIS A 335 3.29 -3.19 -15.01
N ALA A 336 2.71 -3.12 -13.81
CA ALA A 336 1.31 -2.72 -13.63
C ALA A 336 1.02 -1.30 -14.17
N LEU A 337 1.98 -0.38 -14.07
CA LEU A 337 1.85 0.98 -14.60
C LEU A 337 1.99 1.04 -16.13
N HIS A 338 2.81 0.19 -16.74
CA HIS A 338 3.08 0.22 -18.19
C HIS A 338 2.06 -0.56 -19.04
N THR A 339 1.24 -1.42 -18.44
CA THR A 339 0.30 -2.29 -19.19
C THR A 339 -0.78 -1.51 -19.97
N ASP A 340 -0.96 -0.19 -19.75
CA ASP A 340 -1.93 0.66 -20.46
C ASP A 340 -1.36 1.50 -21.61
N THR A 341 -0.03 1.54 -21.81
CA THR A 341 0.56 2.41 -22.85
C THR A 341 0.37 1.86 -24.28
N GLY A 342 -0.19 0.66 -24.41
CA GLY A 342 -0.41 0.00 -25.72
C GLY A 342 -1.77 0.20 -26.36
N LYS A 343 -2.75 0.89 -25.73
CA LYS A 343 -4.12 1.03 -26.27
C LYS A 343 -4.59 2.45 -26.60
N GLU A 344 -3.77 3.47 -26.39
CA GLU A 344 -4.15 4.86 -26.75
C GLU A 344 -3.61 5.37 -28.09
N ASN A 345 -2.93 4.53 -28.90
CA ASN A 345 -2.51 4.87 -30.27
C ASN A 345 -3.13 3.88 -31.28
N GLY A 346 -4.41 4.07 -31.55
CA GLY A 346 -5.15 3.39 -32.58
C GLY A 346 -6.38 4.20 -32.96
#